data_5f09b6eeff41c9d05c0c262bc94674fe
#
_entry.id   5f09b6eeff41c9d05c0c262bc94674fe
#
_cell.length_a   1.000
_cell.length_b   1.000
_cell.length_c   1.000
_cell.angle_alpha   90.00
_cell.angle_beta   90.00
_cell.angle_gamma   90.00
#
_symmetry.space_group_name_H-M   'P 1'
#
loop_
_entity.id
_entity.type
_entity.pdbx_description
1 polymer ?
#
loop_
_entity_poly.entity_id
_entity_poly.type
_entity_poly.pdbx_seq_one_letter_code
_entity_poly.pdbx_strand_id
1 'polypeptide(L)'
;MLRKTLSFISVLLLVAGAAGAQNPETPAARPRTVGVVMSGGGAKGLYHIGVLEALEENGVPIDYVAGTSMGSIIAAMYAAGYSPAEMREIVASGVVKDWVSGRIDPRYTPYYRQIGHNP
;
A
#
# COMPACT_ATOMS: atom_id res chain seq x y z
N MET A 1 -16.69 26.78 13.20
CA MET A 1 -15.26 26.47 13.22
C MET A 1 -14.86 25.56 14.40
N LEU A 2 -15.35 25.81 15.60
CA LEU A 2 -14.98 25.05 16.82
C LEU A 2 -15.25 23.52 16.76
N ARG A 3 -16.34 23.08 16.13
CA ARG A 3 -16.68 21.65 16.01
C ARG A 3 -15.72 20.86 15.12
N LYS A 4 -15.15 21.48 14.07
CA LYS A 4 -14.19 20.83 13.17
C LYS A 4 -12.80 20.70 13.81
N THR A 5 -12.40 21.68 14.60
CA THR A 5 -11.15 21.63 15.36
C THR A 5 -11.18 20.60 16.49
N LEU A 6 -12.31 20.46 17.18
CA LEU A 6 -12.49 19.40 18.19
C LEU A 6 -12.40 17.99 17.59
N SER A 7 -12.95 17.77 16.39
CA SER A 7 -12.87 16.48 15.70
C SER A 7 -11.43 16.12 15.33
N PHE A 8 -10.63 17.07 14.86
CA PHE A 8 -9.21 16.86 14.54
C PHE A 8 -8.37 16.56 15.79
N ILE A 9 -8.63 17.25 16.91
CA ILE A 9 -7.94 17.02 18.18
C ILE A 9 -8.28 15.61 18.72
N SER A 10 -9.53 15.17 18.60
CA SER A 10 -9.93 13.83 19.04
C SER A 10 -9.27 12.71 18.24
N VAL A 11 -9.13 12.88 16.92
CA VAL A 11 -8.43 11.93 16.06
C VAL A 11 -6.93 11.91 16.37
N LEU A 12 -6.33 13.07 16.60
CA LEU A 12 -4.90 13.17 16.94
C LEU A 12 -4.61 12.54 18.32
N LEU A 13 -5.49 12.71 19.30
CA LEU A 13 -5.36 12.08 20.63
C LEU A 13 -5.56 10.56 20.58
N LEU A 14 -6.42 10.05 19.70
CA LEU A 14 -6.59 8.60 19.49
C LEU A 14 -5.33 7.96 18.88
N VAL A 15 -4.69 8.65 17.93
CA VAL A 15 -3.44 8.17 17.31
C VAL A 15 -2.28 8.23 18.32
N ALA A 16 -2.20 9.27 19.14
CA ALA A 16 -1.18 9.38 20.20
C ALA A 16 -1.37 8.34 21.30
N GLY A 17 -2.62 7.98 21.65
CA GLY A 17 -2.92 6.94 22.63
C GLY A 17 -2.53 5.53 22.16
N ALA A 18 -2.63 5.26 20.87
CA ALA A 18 -2.22 3.97 20.31
C ALA A 18 -0.69 3.78 20.31
N ALA A 19 0.09 4.87 20.21
CA ALA A 19 1.54 4.82 20.26
C ALA A 19 2.11 4.54 21.66
N GLY A 20 1.31 4.75 22.73
CA GLY A 20 1.74 4.54 24.12
C GLY A 20 1.43 3.16 24.70
N ALA A 21 0.78 2.29 23.98
CA ALA A 21 0.37 0.95 24.43
C ALA A 21 1.48 -0.10 24.25
N GLN A 22 2.74 0.30 24.38
CA GLN A 22 3.84 -0.66 24.43
C GLN A 22 4.03 -1.10 25.88
N ASN A 23 3.69 -2.35 26.14
CA ASN A 23 3.81 -2.99 27.43
C ASN A 23 5.27 -2.93 27.95
N PRO A 24 5.55 -2.42 29.16
CA PRO A 24 6.93 -2.24 29.64
C PRO A 24 7.59 -3.54 30.13
N GLU A 25 6.99 -4.70 29.93
CA GLU A 25 7.67 -5.96 30.21
C GLU A 25 8.70 -6.22 29.12
N THR A 26 9.99 -6.08 29.47
CA THR A 26 11.14 -6.41 28.64
C THR A 26 11.06 -7.91 28.29
N PRO A 27 10.60 -8.30 27.13
CA PRO A 27 10.70 -9.69 26.70
C PRO A 27 12.14 -9.98 26.34
N ALA A 28 12.57 -11.20 26.59
CA ALA A 28 13.79 -11.74 26.00
C ALA A 28 13.91 -11.27 24.56
N ALA A 29 15.10 -10.80 24.16
CA ALA A 29 15.38 -10.10 22.91
C ALA A 29 14.69 -10.79 21.73
N ARG A 30 13.53 -10.28 21.33
CA ARG A 30 12.85 -10.73 20.12
C ARG A 30 13.74 -10.33 18.94
N PRO A 31 13.88 -11.18 17.93
CA PRO A 31 14.56 -10.77 16.71
C PRO A 31 13.93 -9.46 16.22
N ARG A 32 14.79 -8.51 15.84
CA ARG A 32 14.32 -7.23 15.29
C ARG A 32 13.56 -7.51 14.00
N THR A 33 12.29 -7.16 13.97
CA THR A 33 11.46 -7.28 12.78
C THR A 33 11.38 -5.92 12.07
N VAL A 34 11.36 -5.95 10.75
CA VAL A 34 11.29 -4.75 9.91
C VAL A 34 9.92 -4.68 9.25
N GLY A 35 9.23 -3.58 9.48
CA GLY A 35 7.98 -3.25 8.79
C GLY A 35 8.17 -2.09 7.82
N VAL A 36 7.69 -2.24 6.60
CA VAL A 36 7.70 -1.19 5.57
C VAL A 36 6.30 -0.65 5.37
N VAL A 37 6.13 0.66 5.58
CA VAL A 37 4.86 1.35 5.39
C VAL A 37 4.94 2.24 4.15
N MET A 38 4.07 1.99 3.19
CA MET A 38 4.07 2.64 1.88
C MET A 38 2.88 3.59 1.74
N SER A 39 3.17 4.87 1.49
CA SER A 39 2.14 5.90 1.32
C SER A 39 1.48 5.83 -0.06
N GLY A 40 0.32 6.46 -0.18
CA GLY A 40 -0.30 6.74 -1.46
C GLY A 40 0.44 7.84 -2.22
N GLY A 41 -0.10 8.21 -3.38
CA GLY A 41 0.44 9.32 -4.18
C GLY A 41 0.26 9.12 -5.68
N GLY A 42 -0.65 8.27 -6.12
CA GLY A 42 -0.84 7.94 -7.53
C GLY A 42 0.46 7.41 -8.14
N ALA A 43 0.86 7.92 -9.31
CA ALA A 43 2.07 7.50 -9.99
C ALA A 43 3.35 7.64 -9.15
N LYS A 44 3.39 8.59 -8.22
CA LYS A 44 4.53 8.74 -7.31
C LYS A 44 4.69 7.54 -6.37
N GLY A 45 3.62 6.82 -6.04
CA GLY A 45 3.69 5.62 -5.20
C GLY A 45 4.50 4.48 -5.84
N LEU A 46 4.75 4.53 -7.15
CA LEU A 46 5.60 3.55 -7.84
C LEU A 46 7.08 3.59 -7.38
N TYR A 47 7.53 4.68 -6.75
CA TYR A 47 8.86 4.75 -6.14
C TYR A 47 9.09 3.72 -5.04
N HIS A 48 8.02 3.23 -4.42
CA HIS A 48 8.13 2.19 -3.40
C HIS A 48 8.77 0.90 -3.93
N ILE A 49 8.64 0.62 -5.23
CA ILE A 49 9.31 -0.54 -5.85
C ILE A 49 10.83 -0.40 -5.73
N GLY A 50 11.37 0.80 -6.03
CA GLY A 50 12.81 1.07 -5.87
C GLY A 50 13.27 1.04 -4.40
N VAL A 51 12.41 1.42 -3.47
CA VAL A 51 12.72 1.31 -2.04
C VAL A 51 12.79 -0.15 -1.61
N LEU A 52 11.84 -0.99 -2.03
CA LEU A 52 11.87 -2.43 -1.73
C LEU A 52 13.13 -3.08 -2.32
N GLU A 53 13.47 -2.75 -3.56
CA GLU A 53 14.68 -3.22 -4.23
C GLU A 53 15.94 -2.85 -3.43
N ALA A 54 16.07 -1.59 -3.03
CA ALA A 54 17.21 -1.13 -2.25
C ALA A 54 17.30 -1.81 -0.89
N LEU A 55 16.18 -2.11 -0.23
CA LEU A 55 16.15 -2.85 1.02
C LEU A 55 16.63 -4.30 0.82
N GLU A 56 16.16 -4.98 -0.21
CA GLU A 56 16.60 -6.35 -0.54
C GLU A 56 18.08 -6.41 -0.90
N GLU A 57 18.57 -5.50 -1.76
CA GLU A 57 19.98 -5.41 -2.16
C GLU A 57 20.92 -5.18 -0.97
N ASN A 58 20.45 -4.49 0.07
CA ASN A 58 21.20 -4.26 1.30
C ASN A 58 20.96 -5.33 2.38
N GLY A 59 20.26 -6.42 2.03
CA GLY A 59 20.03 -7.53 2.94
C GLY A 59 19.14 -7.17 4.15
N VAL A 60 18.30 -6.14 4.02
CA VAL A 60 17.35 -5.76 5.07
C VAL A 60 16.14 -6.69 4.99
N PRO A 61 15.88 -7.53 6.00
CA PRO A 61 14.71 -8.40 5.99
C PRO A 61 13.44 -7.56 6.09
N ILE A 62 12.43 -7.91 5.30
CA ILE A 62 11.12 -7.24 5.36
C ILE A 62 10.10 -8.28 5.88
N ASP A 63 9.70 -8.11 7.14
CA ASP A 63 8.79 -9.03 7.81
C ASP A 63 7.31 -8.63 7.64
N TYR A 64 7.07 -7.33 7.53
CA TYR A 64 5.72 -6.78 7.40
C TYR A 64 5.68 -5.67 6.37
N VAL A 65 4.60 -5.63 5.61
CA VAL A 65 4.31 -4.52 4.70
C VAL A 65 2.91 -3.99 4.95
N ALA A 66 2.76 -2.67 4.88
CA ALA A 66 1.48 -1.99 4.91
C ALA A 66 1.49 -0.86 3.88
N GLY A 67 0.31 -0.51 3.36
CA GLY A 67 0.25 0.54 2.35
C GLY A 67 -1.11 1.18 2.23
N THR A 68 -1.13 2.38 1.63
CA THR A 68 -2.34 3.14 1.31
C THR A 68 -2.35 3.49 -0.17
N SER A 69 -3.50 3.38 -0.85
CA SER A 69 -3.67 3.69 -2.27
C SER A 69 -2.61 2.94 -3.13
N MET A 70 -1.82 3.64 -3.95
CA MET A 70 -0.75 3.01 -4.76
C MET A 70 0.21 2.19 -3.89
N GLY A 71 0.56 2.68 -2.69
CA GLY A 71 1.40 1.93 -1.75
C GLY A 71 0.76 0.61 -1.31
N SER A 72 -0.57 0.52 -1.23
CA SER A 72 -1.25 -0.74 -0.91
C SER A 72 -1.19 -1.75 -2.06
N ILE A 73 -1.21 -1.29 -3.30
CA ILE A 73 -1.03 -2.15 -4.48
C ILE A 73 0.37 -2.75 -4.47
N ILE A 74 1.39 -1.92 -4.25
CA ILE A 74 2.79 -2.38 -4.18
C ILE A 74 2.99 -3.34 -2.99
N ALA A 75 2.45 -2.98 -1.80
CA ALA A 75 2.51 -3.84 -0.63
C ALA A 75 1.86 -5.20 -0.87
N ALA A 76 0.69 -5.23 -1.53
CA ALA A 76 -0.01 -6.46 -1.84
C ALA A 76 0.75 -7.34 -2.84
N MET A 77 1.36 -6.73 -3.86
CA MET A 77 2.20 -7.46 -4.83
C MET A 77 3.41 -8.08 -4.12
N TYR A 78 4.08 -7.32 -3.26
CA TYR A 78 5.22 -7.80 -2.49
C TYR A 78 4.83 -8.94 -1.55
N ALA A 79 3.73 -8.79 -0.81
CA ALA A 79 3.21 -9.84 0.07
C ALA A 79 2.76 -11.09 -0.69
N ALA A 80 2.37 -10.96 -1.95
CA ALA A 80 2.03 -12.07 -2.84
C ALA A 80 3.27 -12.77 -3.44
N GLY A 81 4.48 -12.25 -3.16
CA GLY A 81 5.75 -12.85 -3.57
C GLY A 81 6.32 -12.30 -4.88
N TYR A 82 5.79 -11.21 -5.42
CA TYR A 82 6.40 -10.54 -6.58
C TYR A 82 7.68 -9.84 -6.15
N SER A 83 8.76 -10.09 -6.88
CA SER A 83 10.01 -9.34 -6.74
C SER A 83 9.87 -7.90 -7.26
N PRO A 84 10.70 -6.95 -6.79
CA PRO A 84 10.74 -5.60 -7.33
C PRO A 84 10.95 -5.54 -8.85
N ALA A 85 11.72 -6.48 -9.41
CA ALA A 85 11.95 -6.58 -10.85
C ALA A 85 10.65 -6.93 -11.60
N GLU A 86 9.92 -7.96 -11.16
CA GLU A 86 8.63 -8.33 -11.74
C GLU A 86 7.59 -7.22 -11.62
N MET A 87 7.58 -6.50 -10.49
CA MET A 87 6.70 -5.34 -10.31
C MET A 87 7.01 -4.24 -11.33
N ARG A 88 8.29 -3.98 -11.63
CA ARG A 88 8.68 -3.01 -12.68
C ARG A 88 8.18 -3.43 -14.05
N GLU A 89 8.26 -4.69 -14.40
CA GLU A 89 7.74 -5.22 -15.67
C GLU A 89 6.22 -5.03 -15.76
N ILE A 90 5.49 -5.33 -14.68
CA ILE A 90 4.04 -5.13 -14.61
C ILE A 90 3.69 -3.65 -14.78
N VAL A 91 4.42 -2.75 -14.14
CA VAL A 91 4.22 -1.30 -14.30
C VAL A 91 4.54 -0.86 -15.72
N ALA A 92 5.63 -1.33 -16.30
CA ALA A 92 6.06 -1.00 -17.66
C ALA A 92 5.08 -1.51 -18.73
N SER A 93 4.37 -2.60 -18.48
CA SER A 93 3.32 -3.11 -19.38
C SER A 93 2.11 -2.20 -19.53
N GLY A 94 1.96 -1.21 -18.63
CA GLY A 94 0.83 -0.28 -18.61
C GLY A 94 -0.42 -0.79 -17.91
N VAL A 95 -0.47 -2.05 -17.49
CA VAL A 95 -1.65 -2.66 -16.85
C VAL A 95 -2.05 -1.93 -15.57
N VAL A 96 -1.10 -1.38 -14.82
CA VAL A 96 -1.38 -0.59 -13.61
C VAL A 96 -2.19 0.67 -13.96
N LYS A 97 -1.92 1.30 -15.11
CA LYS A 97 -2.69 2.45 -15.60
C LYS A 97 -4.13 2.04 -15.88
N ASP A 98 -4.36 0.86 -16.42
CA ASP A 98 -5.69 0.35 -16.69
C ASP A 98 -6.44 0.05 -15.40
N TRP A 99 -5.80 -0.56 -14.41
CA TRP A 99 -6.39 -0.78 -13.09
C TRP A 99 -6.81 0.54 -12.41
N VAL A 100 -5.93 1.53 -12.40
CA VAL A 100 -6.21 2.83 -11.77
C VAL A 100 -7.29 3.61 -12.51
N SER A 101 -7.38 3.47 -13.85
CA SER A 101 -8.42 4.11 -14.66
C SER A 101 -9.76 3.37 -14.65
N GLY A 102 -9.82 2.20 -14.00
CA GLY A 102 -11.01 1.35 -13.99
C GLY A 102 -11.30 0.68 -15.33
N ARG A 103 -10.36 0.68 -16.26
CA ARG A 103 -10.50 -0.06 -17.51
C ARG A 103 -10.44 -1.55 -17.23
N ILE A 104 -11.48 -2.25 -17.61
CA ILE A 104 -11.58 -3.69 -17.50
C ILE A 104 -11.65 -4.25 -18.91
N ASP A 105 -10.95 -5.34 -19.18
CA ASP A 105 -11.09 -6.06 -20.45
C ASP A 105 -12.57 -6.40 -20.67
N PRO A 106 -13.16 -6.06 -21.84
CA PRO A 106 -14.56 -6.30 -22.14
C PRO A 106 -15.02 -7.74 -21.89
N ARG A 107 -14.12 -8.71 -21.99
CA ARG A 107 -14.41 -10.12 -21.72
C ARG A 107 -14.81 -10.39 -20.26
N TYR A 108 -14.37 -9.54 -19.33
CA TYR A 108 -14.67 -9.62 -17.90
C TYR A 108 -15.75 -8.62 -17.45
N THR A 109 -16.32 -7.86 -18.40
CA THR A 109 -17.37 -6.91 -18.07
C THR A 109 -18.71 -7.65 -17.89
N PRO A 110 -19.39 -7.51 -16.73
CA PRO A 110 -20.69 -8.14 -16.52
C PRO A 110 -21.70 -7.76 -17.61
N TYR A 111 -22.49 -8.71 -18.04
CA TYR A 111 -23.46 -8.57 -19.15
C TYR A 111 -24.38 -7.32 -19.05
N TYR A 112 -24.84 -6.95 -17.86
CA TYR A 112 -25.69 -5.77 -17.67
C TYR A 112 -24.99 -4.43 -17.96
N ARG A 113 -23.65 -4.37 -17.86
CA ARG A 113 -22.91 -3.17 -18.26
C ARG A 113 -22.70 -3.07 -19.75
N GLN A 114 -22.78 -4.19 -20.46
CA GLN A 114 -22.66 -4.21 -21.92
C GLN A 114 -23.95 -3.71 -22.58
N ILE A 115 -25.11 -3.92 -21.96
CA ILE A 115 -26.42 -3.50 -22.50
C ILE A 115 -26.63 -1.98 -22.35
N GLY A 116 -26.05 -1.33 -21.35
CA GLY A 116 -26.26 0.09 -21.07
C GLY A 116 -25.48 1.07 -21.99
N HIS A 117 -24.73 0.58 -22.96
CA HIS A 117 -23.89 1.39 -23.88
C HIS A 117 -24.29 1.23 -25.34
N ASN A 118 -25.56 0.91 -25.62
CA ASN A 118 -26.05 1.03 -26.97
C ASN A 118 -26.63 2.44 -27.16
N PRO A 119 -26.05 3.27 -28.07
CA PRO A 119 -26.55 4.63 -28.35
C PRO A 119 -27.94 4.63 -28.95
#